data_bb53e02ce3865188d02120a07c0e35ae
#
_entry.id   bb53e02ce3865188d02120a07c0e35ae
#
_cell.length_a   1.000
_cell.length_b   1.000
_cell.length_c   1.000
_cell.angle_alpha   90.00
_cell.angle_beta   90.00
_cell.angle_gamma   90.00
#
_symmetry.space_group_name_H-M   'P 1'
#
loop_
_entity.id
_entity.type
_entity.pdbx_description
1 polymer ?
#
loop_
_entity_poly.entity_id
_entity_poly.type
_entity_poly.pdbx_seq_one_letter_code
_entity_poly.pdbx_strand_id
1 'polypeptide(L)'
;MTERNFRISVEEALARLPTPEGKLFAPIFKRGDLTVEIYAPHGVDAQEPHTRDEIYFVAHGEGLFICEETRQPFGAGDFLFAPAGAVHRFEDFSEDLAVWVIFFGPEGGYPAGG
;
A
#
# COMPACT_ATOMS: atom_id res chain seq x y z
N MET A 1 23.19 3.38 -2.45
CA MET A 1 23.66 3.83 -1.14
C MET A 1 22.80 3.23 -0.04
N THR A 2 23.44 2.81 1.03
CA THR A 2 22.74 2.27 2.18
C THR A 2 22.56 3.35 3.23
N GLU A 3 21.33 3.63 3.58
CA GLU A 3 21.02 4.62 4.59
C GLU A 3 21.01 3.98 5.97
N ARG A 4 21.71 4.58 6.92
CA ARG A 4 21.65 4.12 8.29
C ARG A 4 20.37 4.62 8.96
N ASN A 5 19.89 5.75 8.50
CA ASN A 5 18.59 6.23 8.86
C ASN A 5 18.01 6.96 7.65
N PHE A 6 16.70 6.90 7.53
CA PHE A 6 16.03 7.39 6.34
C PHE A 6 14.70 8.04 6.75
N ARG A 7 14.44 9.18 6.18
CA ARG A 7 13.19 9.90 6.42
C ARG A 7 12.67 10.47 5.11
N ILE A 8 11.39 10.28 4.86
CA ILE A 8 10.72 10.90 3.72
C ILE A 8 9.29 11.28 4.17
N SER A 9 8.83 12.46 3.78
CA SER A 9 7.47 12.87 4.08
C SER A 9 6.52 12.26 3.04
N VAL A 10 5.22 12.26 3.35
CA VAL A 10 4.23 11.79 2.40
C VAL A 10 4.21 12.69 1.16
N GLU A 11 4.38 13.99 1.33
CA GLU A 11 4.41 14.94 0.20
C GLU A 11 5.60 14.68 -0.71
N GLU A 12 6.76 14.39 -0.13
CA GLU A 12 7.95 14.04 -0.92
C GLU A 12 7.74 12.73 -1.68
N ALA A 13 7.10 11.75 -1.05
CA ALA A 13 6.81 10.49 -1.71
C ALA A 13 5.81 10.70 -2.85
N LEU A 14 4.73 11.44 -2.61
CA LEU A 14 3.72 11.72 -3.63
C LEU A 14 4.29 12.50 -4.81
N ALA A 15 5.34 13.30 -4.60
CA ALA A 15 5.98 14.03 -5.68
C ALA A 15 6.62 13.10 -6.71
N ARG A 16 6.79 11.82 -6.40
CA ARG A 16 7.32 10.83 -7.33
C ARG A 16 6.23 10.27 -8.26
N LEU A 17 4.97 10.67 -8.04
CA LEU A 17 3.83 10.17 -8.83
C LEU A 17 3.23 11.29 -9.68
N PRO A 18 2.72 10.98 -10.90
CA PRO A 18 2.88 9.68 -11.54
C PRO A 18 4.34 9.46 -11.95
N THR A 19 4.73 8.20 -12.08
CA THR A 19 6.09 7.88 -12.55
C THR A 19 6.23 8.25 -14.01
N PRO A 20 7.47 8.28 -14.56
CA PRO A 20 7.64 8.52 -16.00
C PRO A 20 6.83 7.57 -16.88
N GLU A 21 6.54 6.36 -16.41
CA GLU A 21 5.71 5.39 -17.12
C GLU A 21 4.22 5.60 -16.88
N GLY A 22 3.84 6.63 -16.11
CA GLY A 22 2.45 6.92 -15.79
C GLY A 22 1.85 6.10 -14.67
N LYS A 23 2.67 5.42 -13.89
CA LYS A 23 2.18 4.61 -12.78
C LYS A 23 1.83 5.48 -11.56
N LEU A 24 0.85 5.01 -10.80
CA LEU A 24 0.37 5.71 -9.60
C LEU A 24 0.94 5.11 -8.31
N PHE A 25 1.98 4.30 -8.44
CA PHE A 25 2.75 3.80 -7.30
C PHE A 25 4.23 3.88 -7.61
N ALA A 26 5.05 4.00 -6.58
CA ALA A 26 6.51 4.05 -6.75
C ALA A 26 7.21 3.46 -5.52
N PRO A 27 8.34 2.77 -5.73
CA PRO A 27 9.13 2.28 -4.62
C PRO A 27 9.78 3.44 -3.86
N ILE A 28 9.81 3.33 -2.53
CA ILE A 28 10.37 4.37 -1.66
C ILE A 28 11.56 3.85 -0.88
N PHE A 29 11.47 2.63 -0.36
CA PHE A 29 12.49 2.10 0.53
C PHE A 29 12.48 0.58 0.46
N LYS A 30 13.66 -0.01 0.52
CA LYS A 30 13.79 -1.46 0.53
C LYS A 30 14.90 -1.86 1.49
N ARG A 31 14.64 -2.88 2.29
CA ARG A 31 15.67 -3.45 3.17
C ARG A 31 15.35 -4.92 3.44
N GLY A 32 16.26 -5.80 3.03
CA GLY A 32 15.98 -7.23 3.11
C GLY A 32 14.75 -7.58 2.29
N ASP A 33 13.79 -8.25 2.90
CA ASP A 33 12.55 -8.59 2.23
C ASP A 33 11.46 -7.53 2.42
N LEU A 34 11.75 -6.46 3.15
CA LEU A 34 10.78 -5.38 3.36
C LEU A 34 10.87 -4.39 2.21
N THR A 35 9.73 -4.06 1.61
CA THR A 35 9.61 -3.06 0.57
C THR A 35 8.52 -2.08 0.95
N VAL A 36 8.82 -0.78 0.83
CA VAL A 36 7.84 0.28 1.08
C VAL A 36 7.61 1.03 -0.21
N GLU A 37 6.33 1.22 -0.55
CA GLU A 37 5.92 1.98 -1.73
C GLU A 37 4.93 3.05 -1.32
N ILE A 38 4.76 4.05 -2.18
CA ILE A 38 3.66 5.01 -2.08
C ILE A 38 2.68 4.70 -3.21
N TYR A 39 1.38 4.76 -2.91
CA TYR A 39 0.34 4.46 -3.88
C TYR A 39 -0.78 5.47 -3.74
N ALA A 40 -1.20 6.05 -4.86
CA ALA A 40 -2.27 7.05 -4.89
C ALA A 40 -3.19 6.76 -6.08
N PRO A 41 -4.13 5.81 -5.96
CA PRO A 41 -5.01 5.46 -7.07
C PRO A 41 -5.98 6.59 -7.40
N HIS A 42 -6.42 6.62 -8.65
CA HIS A 42 -7.43 7.56 -9.12
C HIS A 42 -8.61 6.80 -9.69
N GLY A 43 -9.80 7.10 -9.18
CA GLY A 43 -11.07 6.58 -9.70
C GLY A 43 -11.29 5.12 -9.40
N VAL A 44 -10.45 4.26 -9.92
CA VAL A 44 -10.56 2.81 -9.78
C VAL A 44 -9.24 2.25 -9.30
N ASP A 45 -9.32 1.30 -8.38
CA ASP A 45 -8.15 0.56 -7.91
C ASP A 45 -8.19 -0.83 -8.56
N ALA A 46 -7.33 -1.03 -9.55
CA ALA A 46 -7.29 -2.26 -10.34
C ALA A 46 -6.20 -3.23 -9.86
N GLN A 47 -5.98 -3.30 -8.57
CA GLN A 47 -4.96 -4.17 -8.02
C GLN A 47 -5.26 -5.65 -8.24
N GLU A 48 -4.18 -6.42 -8.39
CA GLU A 48 -4.24 -7.88 -8.41
C GLU A 48 -3.71 -8.40 -7.08
N PRO A 49 -4.07 -9.64 -6.68
CA PRO A 49 -3.53 -10.21 -5.45
C PRO A 49 -2.01 -10.27 -5.51
N HIS A 50 -1.38 -10.06 -4.36
CA HIS A 50 0.07 -10.10 -4.25
C HIS A 50 0.52 -11.38 -3.56
N THR A 51 1.76 -11.78 -3.83
CA THR A 51 2.28 -13.06 -3.36
C THR A 51 2.82 -13.01 -1.94
N ARG A 52 2.90 -11.82 -1.35
CA ARG A 52 3.44 -11.62 -0.01
C ARG A 52 2.43 -10.88 0.85
N ASP A 53 2.61 -10.93 2.15
CA ASP A 53 1.77 -10.18 3.08
C ASP A 53 1.98 -8.68 2.87
N GLU A 54 0.92 -7.91 3.04
CA GLU A 54 0.90 -6.50 2.71
C GLU A 54 0.21 -5.68 3.78
N ILE A 55 0.82 -4.56 4.13
CA ILE A 55 0.27 -3.60 5.08
C ILE A 55 0.07 -2.27 4.37
N TYR A 56 -1.02 -1.60 4.68
CA TYR A 56 -1.25 -0.21 4.26
C TYR A 56 -1.32 0.68 5.48
N PHE A 57 -0.69 1.85 5.39
CA PHE A 57 -0.95 2.96 6.28
C PHE A 57 -1.57 4.07 5.45
N VAL A 58 -2.77 4.49 5.81
CA VAL A 58 -3.47 5.52 5.04
C VAL A 58 -2.92 6.90 5.44
N ALA A 59 -2.33 7.60 4.47
CA ALA A 59 -1.77 8.92 4.70
C ALA A 59 -2.80 10.02 4.50
N HIS A 60 -3.60 9.91 3.44
CA HIS A 60 -4.66 10.87 3.10
C HIS A 60 -5.86 10.12 2.59
N GLY A 61 -7.04 10.69 2.79
CA GLY A 61 -8.24 10.20 2.15
C GLY A 61 -9.02 9.20 2.98
N GLU A 62 -10.09 8.71 2.38
CA GLU A 62 -11.02 7.76 3.00
C GLU A 62 -11.67 6.92 1.94
N GLY A 63 -12.31 5.82 2.35
CA GLY A 63 -12.98 4.93 1.40
C GLY A 63 -13.37 3.63 2.06
N LEU A 64 -13.54 2.60 1.23
CA LEU A 64 -13.82 1.23 1.67
C LEU A 64 -12.67 0.33 1.30
N PHE A 65 -12.21 -0.47 2.25
CA PHE A 65 -11.21 -1.49 2.01
C PHE A 65 -11.92 -2.83 1.87
N ILE A 66 -11.80 -3.42 0.69
CA ILE A 66 -12.37 -4.72 0.38
C ILE A 66 -11.24 -5.73 0.47
N CYS A 67 -11.38 -6.71 1.32
CA CYS A 67 -10.41 -7.80 1.41
C CYS A 67 -11.18 -9.09 1.54
N GLU A 68 -11.12 -9.90 0.49
CA GLU A 68 -11.92 -11.11 0.34
C GLU A 68 -13.40 -10.78 0.51
N GLU A 69 -14.05 -11.30 1.53
CA GLU A 69 -15.48 -11.05 1.74
C GLU A 69 -15.77 -9.92 2.71
N THR A 70 -14.73 -9.27 3.23
CA THR A 70 -14.93 -8.18 4.19
C THR A 70 -14.91 -6.83 3.50
N ARG A 71 -15.69 -5.90 4.03
CA ARG A 71 -15.77 -4.52 3.56
C ARG A 71 -15.68 -3.63 4.80
N GLN A 72 -14.66 -2.80 4.87
CA GLN A 72 -14.43 -1.96 6.04
C GLN A 72 -14.17 -0.52 5.63
N PRO A 73 -14.84 0.46 6.22
CA PRO A 73 -14.52 1.85 5.98
C PRO A 73 -13.17 2.18 6.62
N PHE A 74 -12.45 3.10 5.99
CA PHE A 74 -11.16 3.56 6.51
C PHE A 74 -11.01 5.05 6.29
N GLY A 75 -10.09 5.66 7.04
CA GLY A 75 -9.71 7.04 6.90
C GLY A 75 -8.22 7.22 7.16
N ALA A 76 -7.77 8.47 7.04
CA ALA A 76 -6.37 8.80 7.25
C ALA A 76 -5.92 8.36 8.65
N GLY A 77 -4.73 7.77 8.70
CA GLY A 77 -4.17 7.24 9.94
C GLY A 77 -4.47 5.78 10.21
N ASP A 78 -5.36 5.17 9.42
CA ASP A 78 -5.74 3.77 9.65
C ASP A 78 -4.68 2.80 9.11
N PHE A 79 -4.60 1.66 9.77
CA PHE A 79 -3.77 0.53 9.42
C PHE A 79 -4.66 -0.55 8.78
N LEU A 80 -4.23 -1.08 7.64
CA LEU A 80 -4.96 -2.13 6.94
C LEU A 80 -4.00 -3.27 6.62
N PHE A 81 -4.50 -4.50 6.59
CA PHE A 81 -3.68 -5.67 6.30
C PHE A 81 -4.37 -6.55 5.25
N ALA A 82 -3.59 -7.01 4.27
CA ALA A 82 -4.04 -7.97 3.28
C ALA A 82 -3.06 -9.14 3.27
N PRO A 83 -3.50 -10.35 3.59
CA PRO A 83 -2.61 -11.50 3.53
C PRO A 83 -2.25 -11.85 2.09
N ALA A 84 -1.12 -12.53 1.92
CA ALA A 84 -0.67 -13.00 0.61
C ALA A 84 -1.78 -13.77 -0.09
N GLY A 85 -1.97 -13.48 -1.37
CA GLY A 85 -2.96 -14.16 -2.21
C GLY A 85 -4.38 -13.65 -2.07
N ALA A 86 -4.67 -12.78 -1.10
CA ALA A 86 -6.03 -12.29 -0.89
C ALA A 86 -6.43 -11.32 -2.00
N VAL A 87 -7.65 -11.47 -2.49
CA VAL A 87 -8.26 -10.48 -3.39
C VAL A 87 -8.58 -9.26 -2.54
N HIS A 88 -8.01 -8.11 -2.90
CA HIS A 88 -8.21 -6.88 -2.12
C HIS A 88 -8.16 -5.66 -3.02
N ARG A 89 -8.85 -4.61 -2.61
CA ARG A 89 -8.86 -3.33 -3.33
C ARG A 89 -9.50 -2.24 -2.49
N PHE A 90 -9.31 -1.01 -2.92
CA PHE A 90 -10.02 0.14 -2.38
C PHE A 90 -11.22 0.45 -3.28
N GLU A 91 -12.36 0.76 -2.67
CA GLU A 91 -13.56 1.18 -3.38
C GLU A 91 -14.12 2.47 -2.78
N ASP A 92 -14.86 3.23 -3.57
CA ASP A 92 -15.55 4.45 -3.12
C ASP A 92 -14.62 5.39 -2.35
N PHE A 93 -13.39 5.52 -2.85
CA PHE A 93 -12.38 6.29 -2.15
C PHE A 93 -12.31 7.73 -2.68
N SER A 94 -11.86 8.63 -1.80
CA SER A 94 -11.70 10.05 -2.13
C SER A 94 -10.57 10.26 -3.13
N GLU A 95 -10.63 11.38 -3.83
CA GLU A 95 -9.63 11.70 -4.87
C GLU A 95 -8.24 11.89 -4.32
N ASP A 96 -8.13 12.24 -3.05
CA ASP A 96 -6.84 12.47 -2.40
C ASP A 96 -6.26 11.24 -1.72
N LEU A 97 -6.83 10.06 -1.97
CA LEU A 97 -6.34 8.84 -1.33
C LEU A 97 -4.85 8.64 -1.61
N ALA A 98 -4.10 8.45 -0.54
CA ALA A 98 -2.67 8.13 -0.61
C ALA A 98 -2.34 7.18 0.53
N VAL A 99 -1.68 6.08 0.21
CA VAL A 99 -1.35 5.07 1.19
C VAL A 99 0.11 4.66 1.07
N TRP A 100 0.74 4.40 2.20
CA TRP A 100 2.01 3.70 2.24
C TRP A 100 1.70 2.22 2.12
N VAL A 101 2.47 1.53 1.29
CA VAL A 101 2.30 0.10 1.05
C VAL A 101 3.58 -0.60 1.49
N ILE A 102 3.44 -1.60 2.35
CA ILE A 102 4.58 -2.33 2.89
C ILE A 102 4.39 -3.81 2.60
N PHE A 103 5.32 -4.37 1.82
CA PHE A 103 5.38 -5.81 1.59
C PHE A 103 6.47 -6.40 2.47
N PHE A 104 6.22 -7.55 3.05
CA PHE A 104 7.18 -8.19 3.93
C PHE A 104 6.95 -9.70 3.99
N GLY A 105 7.95 -10.41 4.48
CA GLY A 105 7.83 -11.84 4.70
C GLY A 105 8.04 -12.67 3.44
N PRO A 106 7.81 -13.99 3.54
CA PRO A 106 8.10 -14.90 2.43
C PRO A 106 7.01 -14.88 1.36
N GLU A 107 7.36 -15.39 0.18
CA GLU A 107 6.36 -15.69 -0.83
C GLU A 107 5.34 -16.64 -0.24
N GLY A 108 4.06 -16.40 -0.51
CA GLY A 108 2.97 -17.16 0.06
C GLY A 108 2.52 -16.69 1.42
N GLY A 109 3.26 -15.76 2.03
CA GLY A 109 2.90 -15.19 3.31
C GLY A 109 3.24 -16.06 4.50
N TYR A 110 3.09 -15.50 5.68
CA TYR A 110 3.19 -16.25 6.93
C TYR A 110 1.87 -16.94 7.23
N PRO A 111 1.91 -18.10 7.91
CA PRO A 111 0.66 -18.74 8.31
C PRO A 111 -0.09 -17.88 9.32
N ALA A 112 -1.42 -17.99 9.32
CA ALA A 112 -2.27 -17.24 10.24
C ALA A 112 -1.87 -17.53 11.68
N GLY A 113 -1.71 -16.49 12.49
CA GLY A 113 -1.34 -16.61 13.89
C GLY A 113 0.13 -16.95 14.13
N GLY A 114 0.94 -16.96 13.07
CA GLY A 114 2.35 -17.35 13.16
C GLY A 114 3.28 -16.19 13.37
#